data_cb1024b062d4e43786de39ec4e24c6c1
#
_entry.id   cb1024b062d4e43786de39ec4e24c6c1
#
_cell.length_a   1.000
_cell.length_b   1.000
_cell.length_c   1.000
_cell.angle_alpha   90.00
_cell.angle_beta   90.00
_cell.angle_gamma   90.00
#
_symmetry.space_group_name_H-M   'P 1'
#
loop_
_entity.id
_entity.type
_entity.pdbx_description
1 polymer ?
#
loop_
_entity_poly.entity_id
_entity_poly.type
_entity_poly.pdbx_seq_one_letter_code
_entity_poly.pdbx_strand_id
1 'polypeptide(L)'
;DYTHIDTMACARYLHPSLTKVNLDAVAKADGVVNEHHHRAVDDAECTAKIFEKFIVKLKAEGIFTLEELNSHSKPNDEQLKKMHAHHCIVLAKNDLGRINLYRLVSESHINYFSRVPKVPKSLVNECRDGLIIGSACEAGELYQAIIEGRDETEISRLVNFYDYLEIQPVGNNDFMIRSEKYENFN
;
A
#
# COMPACT_ATOMS: atom_id res chain seq x y z
N ASP A 1 -17.15 10.64 -6.99
CA ASP A 1 -16.16 9.95 -6.14
C ASP A 1 -16.83 8.71 -5.54
N TYR A 2 -16.33 7.53 -5.89
CA TYR A 2 -16.75 6.29 -5.28
C TYR A 2 -15.77 5.95 -4.14
N THR A 3 -16.30 5.69 -2.96
CA THR A 3 -15.47 5.22 -1.84
C THR A 3 -15.19 3.75 -2.04
N HIS A 4 -13.92 3.41 -2.20
CA HIS A 4 -13.48 2.02 -2.32
C HIS A 4 -13.25 1.41 -0.94
N ILE A 5 -13.63 0.13 -0.80
CA ILE A 5 -13.34 -0.68 0.39
C ILE A 5 -12.30 -1.72 0.00
N ASP A 6 -11.17 -1.72 0.68
CA ASP A 6 -10.17 -2.79 0.55
C ASP A 6 -10.57 -3.98 1.44
N THR A 7 -11.08 -5.03 0.80
CA THR A 7 -11.48 -6.26 1.49
C THR A 7 -10.30 -6.98 2.16
N MET A 8 -9.07 -6.79 1.65
CA MET A 8 -7.87 -7.34 2.28
C MET A 8 -7.54 -6.59 3.58
N ALA A 9 -7.73 -5.28 3.63
CA ALA A 9 -7.56 -4.49 4.85
C ALA A 9 -8.60 -4.90 5.90
N CYS A 10 -9.87 -5.09 5.49
CA CYS A 10 -10.92 -5.62 6.35
C CYS A 10 -10.56 -7.02 6.89
N ALA A 11 -10.04 -7.90 6.02
CA ALA A 11 -9.64 -9.24 6.42
C ALA A 11 -8.50 -9.24 7.44
N ARG A 12 -7.52 -8.35 7.29
CA ARG A 12 -6.43 -8.18 8.27
C ARG A 12 -6.95 -7.71 9.63
N TYR A 13 -7.93 -6.82 9.62
CA TYR A 13 -8.55 -6.33 10.83
C TYR A 13 -9.35 -7.43 11.54
N LEU A 14 -10.25 -8.11 10.83
CA LEU A 14 -11.15 -9.14 11.40
C LEU A 14 -10.45 -10.47 11.72
N HIS A 15 -9.30 -10.75 11.10
CA HIS A 15 -8.54 -11.97 11.27
C HIS A 15 -7.06 -11.71 11.59
N PRO A 16 -6.74 -11.07 12.72
CA PRO A 16 -5.36 -10.70 13.07
C PRO A 16 -4.41 -11.90 13.24
N SER A 17 -4.96 -13.09 13.48
CA SER A 17 -4.19 -14.33 13.63
C SER A 17 -3.80 -15.00 12.30
N LEU A 18 -4.38 -14.58 11.17
CA LEU A 18 -4.02 -15.16 9.87
C LEU A 18 -2.62 -14.69 9.44
N THR A 19 -1.74 -15.65 9.20
CA THR A 19 -0.37 -15.40 8.71
C THR A 19 -0.35 -15.00 7.24
N LYS A 20 -1.33 -15.46 6.45
CA LYS A 20 -1.53 -15.09 5.04
C LYS A 20 -2.96 -14.60 4.87
N VAL A 21 -3.12 -13.45 4.22
CA VAL A 21 -4.41 -12.82 3.93
C VAL A 21 -4.60 -12.83 2.42
N ASN A 22 -4.71 -14.03 1.84
CA ASN A 22 -5.15 -14.23 0.46
C ASN A 22 -6.59 -14.74 0.45
N LEU A 23 -7.24 -14.71 -0.70
CA LEU A 23 -8.66 -15.06 -0.86
C LEU A 23 -8.98 -16.42 -0.24
N ASP A 24 -8.16 -17.44 -0.51
CA ASP A 24 -8.37 -18.81 -0.02
C ASP A 24 -8.28 -18.92 1.49
N ALA A 25 -7.29 -18.27 2.10
CA ALA A 25 -7.11 -18.31 3.55
C ALA A 25 -8.28 -17.64 4.27
N VAL A 26 -8.76 -16.53 3.72
CA VAL A 26 -9.90 -15.78 4.26
C VAL A 26 -11.20 -16.54 4.03
N ALA A 27 -11.42 -17.09 2.83
CA ALA A 27 -12.57 -17.94 2.52
C ALA A 27 -12.67 -19.09 3.50
N LYS A 28 -11.56 -19.80 3.72
CA LYS A 28 -11.49 -20.91 4.68
C LYS A 28 -11.79 -20.47 6.11
N ALA A 29 -11.26 -19.32 6.55
CA ALA A 29 -11.50 -18.79 7.89
C ALA A 29 -12.96 -18.41 8.13
N ASP A 30 -13.63 -17.91 7.08
CA ASP A 30 -15.04 -17.53 7.11
C ASP A 30 -15.99 -18.65 6.65
N GLY A 31 -15.49 -19.84 6.34
CA GLY A 31 -16.30 -20.98 5.89
C GLY A 31 -17.02 -20.69 4.57
N VAL A 32 -16.35 -19.98 3.65
CA VAL A 32 -16.80 -19.75 2.27
C VAL A 32 -16.06 -20.73 1.36
N VAL A 33 -16.82 -21.44 0.52
CA VAL A 33 -16.24 -22.39 -0.45
C VAL A 33 -16.01 -21.65 -1.76
N ASN A 34 -14.78 -21.73 -2.30
CA ASN A 34 -14.42 -21.29 -3.65
C ASN A 34 -14.19 -22.56 -4.50
N GLU A 35 -15.16 -22.94 -5.33
CA GLU A 35 -15.12 -24.21 -6.06
C GLU A 35 -14.19 -24.19 -7.27
N HIS A 36 -13.95 -23.01 -7.87
CA HIS A 36 -13.16 -22.84 -9.08
C HIS A 36 -12.17 -21.69 -8.95
N HIS A 37 -11.03 -21.95 -8.33
CA HIS A 37 -9.93 -20.99 -8.20
C HIS A 37 -9.43 -20.47 -9.55
N HIS A 38 -9.05 -19.20 -9.60
CA HIS A 38 -8.48 -18.50 -10.77
C HIS A 38 -9.47 -18.24 -11.92
N ARG A 39 -10.77 -18.29 -11.67
CA ARG A 39 -11.76 -17.72 -12.57
C ARG A 39 -12.25 -16.41 -11.98
N ALA A 40 -12.10 -15.31 -12.72
CA ALA A 40 -12.40 -13.97 -12.22
C ALA A 40 -13.83 -13.82 -11.65
N VAL A 41 -14.81 -14.52 -12.23
CA VAL A 41 -16.20 -14.50 -11.75
C VAL A 41 -16.33 -15.22 -10.41
N ASP A 42 -15.73 -16.40 -10.27
CA ASP A 42 -15.81 -17.22 -9.07
C ASP A 42 -15.05 -16.55 -7.90
N ASP A 43 -13.90 -15.93 -8.20
CA ASP A 43 -13.14 -15.15 -7.23
C ASP A 43 -13.90 -13.89 -6.78
N ALA A 44 -14.60 -13.23 -7.70
CA ALA A 44 -15.46 -12.08 -7.37
C ALA A 44 -16.65 -12.50 -6.50
N GLU A 45 -17.32 -13.61 -6.83
CA GLU A 45 -18.42 -14.16 -6.03
C GLU A 45 -17.96 -14.58 -4.64
N CYS A 46 -16.79 -15.26 -4.56
CA CYS A 46 -16.18 -15.62 -3.28
C CYS A 46 -15.88 -14.38 -2.43
N THR A 47 -15.31 -13.33 -3.04
CA THR A 47 -15.04 -12.06 -2.38
C THR A 47 -16.31 -11.40 -1.86
N ALA A 48 -17.40 -11.40 -2.65
CA ALA A 48 -18.69 -10.87 -2.23
C ALA A 48 -19.26 -11.62 -1.01
N LYS A 49 -19.23 -12.96 -1.04
CA LYS A 49 -19.69 -13.79 0.09
C LYS A 49 -18.87 -13.57 1.36
N ILE A 50 -17.55 -13.40 1.23
CA ILE A 50 -16.68 -13.04 2.35
C ILE A 50 -17.07 -11.66 2.89
N PHE A 51 -17.28 -10.68 2.02
CA PHE A 51 -17.63 -9.32 2.42
C PHE A 51 -18.97 -9.25 3.13
N GLU A 52 -19.97 -10.03 2.72
CA GLU A 52 -21.23 -10.15 3.46
C GLU A 52 -21.01 -10.62 4.91
N LYS A 53 -20.12 -11.60 5.12
CA LYS A 53 -19.75 -12.05 6.48
C LYS A 53 -18.98 -11.00 7.26
N PHE A 54 -18.13 -10.23 6.57
CA PHE A 54 -17.42 -9.10 7.19
C PHE A 54 -18.40 -8.04 7.69
N ILE A 55 -19.43 -7.69 6.92
CA ILE A 55 -20.45 -6.74 7.34
C ILE A 55 -21.11 -7.19 8.64
N VAL A 56 -21.43 -8.48 8.78
CA VAL A 56 -22.04 -9.02 10.01
C VAL A 56 -21.08 -8.87 11.20
N LYS A 57 -19.80 -9.21 11.03
CA LYS A 57 -18.79 -9.10 12.08
C LYS A 57 -18.52 -7.65 12.46
N LEU A 58 -18.36 -6.77 11.49
CA LEU A 58 -18.13 -5.34 11.69
C LEU A 58 -19.30 -4.70 12.47
N LYS A 59 -20.53 -5.03 12.10
CA LYS A 59 -21.73 -4.56 12.84
C LYS A 59 -21.75 -5.07 14.28
N ALA A 60 -21.32 -6.31 14.52
CA ALA A 60 -21.21 -6.86 15.87
C ALA A 60 -20.15 -6.13 16.73
N GLU A 61 -19.13 -5.56 16.09
CA GLU A 61 -18.10 -4.73 16.74
C GLU A 61 -18.47 -3.24 16.82
N GLY A 62 -19.69 -2.86 16.38
CA GLY A 62 -20.20 -1.49 16.43
C GLY A 62 -19.72 -0.59 15.27
N ILE A 63 -19.20 -1.18 14.20
CA ILE A 63 -18.75 -0.46 13.00
C ILE A 63 -19.88 -0.46 11.97
N PHE A 64 -20.48 0.70 11.71
CA PHE A 64 -21.64 0.84 10.83
C PHE A 64 -21.38 1.73 9.62
N THR A 65 -20.34 2.55 9.65
CA THR A 65 -20.00 3.50 8.59
C THR A 65 -18.65 3.21 7.96
N LEU A 66 -18.41 3.72 6.74
CA LEU A 66 -17.12 3.62 6.06
C LEU A 66 -16.03 4.40 6.78
N GLU A 67 -16.37 5.51 7.42
CA GLU A 67 -15.43 6.30 8.22
C GLU A 67 -14.95 5.53 9.44
N GLU A 68 -15.86 4.90 10.17
CA GLU A 68 -15.53 4.01 11.28
C GLU A 68 -14.65 2.85 10.81
N LEU A 69 -15.03 2.17 9.72
CA LEU A 69 -14.24 1.08 9.13
C LEU A 69 -12.83 1.54 8.77
N ASN A 70 -12.69 2.66 8.07
CA ASN A 70 -11.41 3.21 7.67
C ASN A 70 -10.55 3.62 8.87
N SER A 71 -11.14 4.06 9.95
CA SER A 71 -10.41 4.38 11.19
C SER A 71 -9.84 3.13 11.86
N HIS A 72 -10.59 2.02 11.85
CA HIS A 72 -10.20 0.74 12.45
C HIS A 72 -9.31 -0.12 11.52
N SER A 73 -9.45 0.04 10.20
CA SER A 73 -8.68 -0.72 9.20
C SER A 73 -7.26 -0.19 8.97
N LYS A 74 -6.84 0.85 9.67
CA LYS A 74 -5.46 1.34 9.59
C LYS A 74 -4.50 0.23 10.03
N PRO A 75 -3.47 -0.08 9.21
CA PRO A 75 -2.49 -1.06 9.61
C PRO A 75 -1.77 -0.60 10.87
N ASN A 76 -1.59 -1.52 11.82
CA ASN A 76 -0.75 -1.27 12.99
C ASN A 76 0.74 -1.25 12.62
N ASP A 77 1.60 -0.80 13.52
CA ASP A 77 3.04 -0.65 13.26
C ASP A 77 3.71 -1.96 12.82
N GLU A 78 3.30 -3.11 13.37
CA GLU A 78 3.83 -4.41 12.97
C GLU A 78 3.39 -4.83 11.57
N GLN A 79 2.20 -4.44 11.15
CA GLN A 79 1.73 -4.65 9.78
C GLN A 79 2.45 -3.71 8.82
N LEU A 80 2.63 -2.43 9.18
CA LEU A 80 3.38 -1.45 8.40
C LEU A 80 4.82 -1.91 8.15
N LYS A 81 5.50 -2.47 9.15
CA LYS A 81 6.85 -3.04 8.99
C LYS A 81 6.92 -4.15 7.94
N LYS A 82 5.86 -4.94 7.80
CA LYS A 82 5.80 -6.08 6.86
C LYS A 82 5.36 -5.68 5.45
N MET A 83 4.77 -4.50 5.27
CA MET A 83 4.33 -4.02 3.96
C MET A 83 5.52 -3.81 3.02
N HIS A 84 5.26 -3.95 1.72
CA HIS A 84 6.23 -3.55 0.70
C HIS A 84 6.53 -2.06 0.83
N ALA A 85 7.79 -1.70 0.64
CA ALA A 85 8.22 -0.30 0.67
C ALA A 85 8.79 0.08 -0.71
N HIS A 86 8.48 1.29 -1.13
CA HIS A 86 9.00 1.88 -2.35
C HIS A 86 10.10 2.89 -2.05
N HIS A 87 10.98 3.11 -3.00
CA HIS A 87 11.98 4.17 -2.91
C HIS A 87 11.31 5.54 -2.93
N CYS A 88 11.86 6.46 -2.16
CA CYS A 88 11.45 7.84 -2.11
C CYS A 88 12.66 8.71 -1.80
N ILE A 89 12.80 9.85 -2.48
CA ILE A 89 13.84 10.82 -2.19
C ILE A 89 13.27 11.86 -1.23
N VAL A 90 14.04 12.18 -0.19
CA VAL A 90 13.66 13.21 0.78
C VAL A 90 14.83 14.19 0.92
N LEU A 91 14.61 15.45 0.57
CA LEU A 91 15.59 16.53 0.64
C LEU A 91 15.17 17.55 1.69
N ALA A 92 16.14 18.03 2.46
CA ALA A 92 15.91 19.13 3.40
C ALA A 92 16.05 20.48 2.67
N LYS A 93 15.00 21.30 2.67
CA LYS A 93 14.97 22.62 2.07
C LYS A 93 15.55 23.71 2.99
N ASN A 94 15.45 23.52 4.30
CA ASN A 94 15.85 24.46 5.34
C ASN A 94 16.15 23.73 6.65
N ASP A 95 16.46 24.48 7.72
CA ASP A 95 16.78 23.92 9.04
C ASP A 95 15.64 23.11 9.65
N LEU A 96 14.39 23.54 9.47
CA LEU A 96 13.22 22.76 9.92
C LEU A 96 13.14 21.44 9.18
N GLY A 97 13.33 21.46 7.85
CA GLY A 97 13.39 20.24 7.02
C GLY A 97 14.50 19.30 7.46
N ARG A 98 15.67 19.85 7.84
CA ARG A 98 16.78 19.03 8.38
C ARG A 98 16.38 18.32 9.67
N ILE A 99 15.70 18.99 10.59
CA ILE A 99 15.18 18.39 11.82
C ILE A 99 14.14 17.31 11.51
N ASN A 100 13.20 17.60 10.61
CA ASN A 100 12.18 16.65 10.18
C ASN A 100 12.78 15.44 9.46
N LEU A 101 13.80 15.62 8.63
CA LEU A 101 14.54 14.53 8.00
C LEU A 101 15.20 13.61 9.05
N TYR A 102 15.84 14.19 10.07
CA TYR A 102 16.42 13.40 11.16
C TYR A 102 15.35 12.63 11.93
N ARG A 103 14.17 13.23 12.16
CA ARG A 103 13.03 12.55 12.77
C ARG A 103 12.60 11.35 11.92
N LEU A 104 12.40 11.54 10.60
CA LEU A 104 12.03 10.45 9.69
C LEU A 104 13.06 9.31 9.71
N VAL A 105 14.35 9.63 9.65
CA VAL A 105 15.43 8.63 9.72
C VAL A 105 15.41 7.89 11.05
N SER A 106 15.28 8.59 12.17
CA SER A 106 15.21 7.99 13.51
C SER A 106 14.01 7.05 13.65
N GLU A 107 12.82 7.52 13.28
CA GLU A 107 11.58 6.72 13.33
C GLU A 107 11.69 5.48 12.44
N SER A 108 12.27 5.60 11.24
CA SER A 108 12.45 4.47 10.32
C SER A 108 13.29 3.34 10.91
N HIS A 109 14.25 3.67 11.76
CA HIS A 109 15.14 2.69 12.39
C HIS A 109 14.59 2.16 13.72
N ILE A 110 13.94 3.01 14.50
CA ILE A 110 13.45 2.64 15.84
C ILE A 110 12.13 1.90 15.73
N ASN A 111 11.16 2.47 15.00
CA ASN A 111 9.78 2.01 15.03
C ASN A 111 9.37 1.22 13.78
N TYR A 112 9.99 1.46 12.62
CA TYR A 112 9.56 0.88 11.34
C TYR A 112 10.62 0.04 10.62
N PHE A 113 11.67 -0.38 11.31
CA PHE A 113 12.69 -1.25 10.73
C PHE A 113 12.20 -2.68 10.57
N SER A 114 12.31 -3.21 9.34
CA SER A 114 12.13 -4.64 9.05
C SER A 114 12.94 -4.97 7.81
N ARG A 115 14.09 -5.61 7.97
CA ARG A 115 15.16 -5.85 6.97
C ARG A 115 15.80 -4.56 6.46
N VAL A 116 14.98 -3.55 6.15
CA VAL A 116 15.39 -2.20 5.77
C VAL A 116 14.57 -1.18 6.56
N PRO A 117 15.10 0.04 6.76
CA PRO A 117 14.32 1.12 7.36
C PRO A 117 13.19 1.54 6.42
N LYS A 118 12.00 1.76 6.97
CA LYS A 118 10.79 2.16 6.23
C LYS A 118 10.17 3.38 6.90
N VAL A 119 9.36 4.11 6.16
CA VAL A 119 8.62 5.25 6.69
C VAL A 119 7.18 5.21 6.14
N PRO A 120 6.15 5.22 6.99
CA PRO A 120 4.77 5.39 6.53
C PRO A 120 4.57 6.77 5.88
N LYS A 121 3.77 6.84 4.82
CA LYS A 121 3.42 8.11 4.17
C LYS A 121 2.75 9.11 5.14
N SER A 122 1.99 8.61 6.11
CA SER A 122 1.39 9.45 7.16
C SER A 122 2.46 10.23 7.94
N LEU A 123 3.54 9.55 8.35
CA LEU A 123 4.64 10.19 9.06
C LEU A 123 5.41 11.16 8.15
N VAL A 124 5.59 10.83 6.86
CA VAL A 124 6.16 11.77 5.88
C VAL A 124 5.32 13.04 5.80
N ASN A 125 3.99 12.91 5.76
CA ASN A 125 3.08 14.07 5.72
C ASN A 125 3.13 14.90 7.02
N GLU A 126 3.22 14.27 8.19
CA GLU A 126 3.40 14.96 9.47
C GLU A 126 4.71 15.77 9.53
N CYS A 127 5.76 15.26 8.91
CA CYS A 127 7.09 15.86 8.90
C CYS A 127 7.35 16.69 7.64
N ARG A 128 6.33 16.99 6.81
CA ARG A 128 6.52 17.54 5.45
C ARG A 128 7.12 18.94 5.43
N ASP A 129 6.92 19.71 6.48
CA ASP A 129 7.39 21.09 6.53
C ASP A 129 8.92 21.20 6.38
N GLY A 130 9.35 21.97 5.40
CA GLY A 130 10.77 22.15 5.06
C GLY A 130 11.41 20.97 4.32
N LEU A 131 10.64 19.95 3.92
CA LEU A 131 11.09 18.84 3.07
C LEU A 131 10.66 19.06 1.62
N ILE A 132 11.38 18.40 0.72
CA ILE A 132 11.05 18.21 -0.69
C ILE A 132 11.06 16.71 -0.94
N ILE A 133 9.97 16.18 -1.48
CA ILE A 133 9.76 14.76 -1.69
C ILE A 133 9.80 14.44 -3.19
N GLY A 134 10.66 13.53 -3.59
CA GLY A 134 10.84 13.07 -4.97
C GLY A 134 10.35 11.65 -5.22
N SER A 135 9.91 11.38 -6.46
CA SER A 135 9.34 10.09 -6.87
C SER A 135 10.35 8.95 -6.97
N ALA A 136 11.65 9.25 -6.88
CA ALA A 136 12.76 8.32 -7.00
C ALA A 136 12.82 7.58 -8.36
N CYS A 137 13.40 6.37 -8.36
CA CYS A 137 13.71 5.57 -9.55
C CYS A 137 12.60 4.54 -9.87
N GLU A 138 12.96 3.51 -10.64
CA GLU A 138 12.07 2.40 -11.01
C GLU A 138 11.51 1.63 -9.81
N ALA A 139 12.18 1.66 -8.66
CA ALA A 139 11.67 1.09 -7.41
C ALA A 139 10.75 2.07 -6.63
N GLY A 140 10.51 3.25 -7.18
CA GLY A 140 9.54 4.22 -6.66
C GLY A 140 8.10 3.79 -6.90
N GLU A 141 7.19 4.21 -6.03
CA GLU A 141 5.78 3.81 -6.10
C GLU A 141 5.09 4.29 -7.38
N LEU A 142 5.36 5.53 -7.81
CA LEU A 142 4.78 6.08 -9.04
C LEU A 142 5.23 5.29 -10.27
N TYR A 143 6.52 4.98 -10.36
CA TYR A 143 7.05 4.23 -11.49
C TYR A 143 6.46 2.83 -11.54
N GLN A 144 6.39 2.12 -10.40
CA GLN A 144 5.77 0.80 -10.31
C GLN A 144 4.28 0.84 -10.67
N ALA A 145 3.54 1.84 -10.23
CA ALA A 145 2.13 2.01 -10.55
C ALA A 145 1.89 2.20 -12.07
N ILE A 146 2.79 2.94 -12.76
CA ILE A 146 2.73 3.11 -14.22
C ILE A 146 2.98 1.78 -14.94
N ILE A 147 4.00 1.02 -14.51
CA ILE A 147 4.32 -0.29 -15.11
C ILE A 147 3.18 -1.30 -14.88
N GLU A 148 2.55 -1.26 -13.72
CA GLU A 148 1.41 -2.12 -13.39
C GLU A 148 0.13 -1.72 -14.14
N GLY A 149 0.15 -0.62 -14.90
CA GLY A 149 -0.99 -0.14 -15.68
C GLY A 149 -2.14 0.34 -14.80
N ARG A 150 -1.84 0.93 -13.63
CA ARG A 150 -2.85 1.46 -12.73
C ARG A 150 -3.62 2.60 -13.38
N ASP A 151 -4.86 2.81 -12.95
CA ASP A 151 -5.74 3.81 -13.55
C ASP A 151 -5.24 5.25 -13.35
N GLU A 152 -5.74 6.17 -14.18
CA GLU A 152 -5.33 7.57 -14.17
C GLU A 152 -5.63 8.28 -12.84
N THR A 153 -6.69 7.87 -12.15
CA THR A 153 -7.07 8.44 -10.84
C THR A 153 -6.00 8.11 -9.80
N GLU A 154 -5.54 6.86 -9.77
CA GLU A 154 -4.49 6.43 -8.85
C GLU A 154 -3.15 7.07 -9.20
N ILE A 155 -2.77 7.10 -10.48
CA ILE A 155 -1.56 7.79 -10.94
C ILE A 155 -1.59 9.28 -10.54
N SER A 156 -2.70 9.98 -10.76
CA SER A 156 -2.85 11.38 -10.37
C SER A 156 -2.71 11.58 -8.86
N ARG A 157 -3.28 10.67 -8.06
CA ARG A 157 -3.14 10.70 -6.59
C ARG A 157 -1.68 10.54 -6.17
N LEU A 158 -0.94 9.64 -6.81
CA LEU A 158 0.47 9.40 -6.52
C LEU A 158 1.34 10.60 -6.94
N VAL A 159 1.10 11.16 -8.14
CA VAL A 159 1.80 12.36 -8.61
C VAL A 159 1.64 13.52 -7.62
N ASN A 160 0.44 13.75 -7.11
CA ASN A 160 0.16 14.83 -6.16
C ASN A 160 0.82 14.63 -4.78
N PHE A 161 1.34 13.46 -4.48
CA PHE A 161 2.10 13.23 -3.24
C PHE A 161 3.51 13.80 -3.32
N TYR A 162 4.13 13.85 -4.49
CA TYR A 162 5.51 14.27 -4.69
C TYR A 162 5.61 15.76 -5.01
N ASP A 163 6.71 16.39 -4.60
CA ASP A 163 7.02 17.79 -4.94
C ASP A 163 7.72 17.88 -6.32
N TYR A 164 8.39 16.78 -6.73
CA TYR A 164 8.96 16.64 -8.07
C TYR A 164 9.00 15.18 -8.51
N LEU A 165 9.07 14.99 -9.82
CA LEU A 165 9.16 13.66 -10.44
C LEU A 165 10.55 13.51 -11.07
N GLU A 166 11.11 12.29 -10.94
CA GLU A 166 12.39 11.95 -11.53
C GLU A 166 12.19 11.18 -12.84
N ILE A 167 12.94 11.59 -13.87
CA ILE A 167 13.04 10.88 -15.15
C ILE A 167 14.43 10.27 -15.22
N GLN A 168 14.47 8.94 -15.22
CA GLN A 168 15.72 8.19 -15.31
C GLN A 168 16.20 8.08 -16.77
N PRO A 169 17.52 8.13 -17.05
CA PRO A 169 18.03 7.80 -18.37
C PRO A 169 17.62 6.39 -18.82
N VAL A 170 17.32 6.22 -20.10
CA VAL A 170 16.84 4.92 -20.66
C VAL A 170 17.77 3.77 -20.26
N GLY A 171 19.08 3.95 -20.34
CA GLY A 171 20.07 2.91 -19.99
C GLY A 171 20.01 2.44 -18.53
N ASN A 172 19.49 3.25 -17.61
CA ASN A 172 19.36 2.82 -16.21
C ASN A 172 18.34 1.70 -16.04
N ASN A 173 17.37 1.61 -16.94
CA ASN A 173 16.26 0.67 -16.88
C ASN A 173 16.38 -0.49 -17.90
N ASP A 174 17.50 -0.61 -18.61
CA ASP A 174 17.75 -1.68 -19.59
C ASP A 174 17.60 -3.09 -19.01
N PHE A 175 17.88 -3.25 -17.70
CA PHE A 175 17.70 -4.52 -17.02
C PHE A 175 16.22 -4.96 -16.97
N MET A 176 15.29 -4.03 -16.98
CA MET A 176 13.86 -4.31 -16.97
C MET A 176 13.41 -4.92 -18.29
N ILE A 177 13.93 -4.43 -19.41
CA ILE A 177 13.66 -4.95 -20.75
C ILE A 177 14.16 -6.38 -20.90
N ARG A 178 15.26 -6.72 -20.20
CA ARG A 178 15.88 -8.06 -20.23
C ARG A 178 15.30 -9.03 -19.22
N SER A 179 14.41 -8.56 -18.35
CA SER A 179 13.79 -9.36 -17.29
C SER A 179 12.46 -9.93 -17.78
N GLU A 180 12.29 -11.26 -17.67
CA GLU A 180 11.02 -11.95 -17.98
C GLU A 180 9.81 -11.32 -17.25
N LYS A 181 10.05 -10.66 -16.12
CA LYS A 181 9.01 -9.97 -15.33
C LYS A 181 8.33 -8.84 -16.12
N TYR A 182 8.99 -8.29 -17.13
CA TYR A 182 8.54 -7.12 -17.89
C TYR A 182 8.38 -7.38 -19.39
N GLU A 183 8.27 -8.64 -19.83
CA GLU A 183 8.13 -9.03 -21.23
C GLU A 183 6.94 -8.40 -21.97
N ASN A 184 5.91 -7.94 -21.23
CA ASN A 184 4.69 -7.36 -21.81
C ASN A 184 4.78 -5.85 -22.09
N PHE A 185 5.94 -5.22 -21.94
CA PHE A 185 6.13 -3.77 -22.12
C PHE A 185 6.92 -3.40 -23.39
N ASN A 186 6.95 -4.29 -24.40
CA ASN A 186 7.51 -4.05 -25.73
C ASN A 186 6.46 -3.59 -26.73
#